data_f400c343ebd2364a0d04d1c071259817
#
_entry.id   f400c343ebd2364a0d04d1c071259817
#
_cell.length_a   1.000
_cell.length_b   1.000
_cell.length_c   1.000
_cell.angle_alpha   90.00
_cell.angle_beta   90.00
_cell.angle_gamma   90.00
#
_symmetry.space_group_name_H-M   'P 1'
#
loop_
_entity.id
_entity.type
_entity.pdbx_description
1 polymer ?
#
loop_
_entity_poly.entity_id
_entity_poly.type
_entity_poly.pdbx_seq_one_letter_code
_entity_poly.pdbx_strand_id
1 'polypeptide(L)'
;MKKKNIELKELLIVALASILFAAGYNMFIEPAGIILGGVTGIAAVLNRLFPKIPVGSYILLLNFPLLLLCLRTFGFRFILRSLVGTLLSGVFLDLFSFFPVTVTDPFLCALFGGGAVGAALGLIYAQGYNTGGADLLVFLLRKKFPALSQGLLVFLLDASVVLLSS
;
A
#
# COMPACT_ATOMS: atom_id res chain seq x y z
N MET A 1 5.33 19.37 14.55
CA MET A 1 4.94 17.95 14.77
C MET A 1 5.43 17.52 16.15
N LYS A 2 4.51 17.19 17.09
CA LYS A 2 4.88 16.69 18.43
C LYS A 2 5.72 15.41 18.31
N LYS A 3 6.75 15.31 19.15
CA LYS A 3 7.62 14.13 19.29
C LYS A 3 6.81 12.95 19.87
N LYS A 4 5.99 12.26 19.06
CA LYS A 4 5.29 11.06 19.51
C LYS A 4 6.18 9.86 19.24
N ASN A 5 6.57 9.15 20.29
CA ASN A 5 7.25 7.86 20.16
C ASN A 5 6.28 6.87 19.50
N ILE A 6 6.79 5.82 18.85
CA ILE A 6 5.97 4.71 18.35
C ILE A 6 5.30 4.06 19.56
N GLU A 7 3.98 4.18 19.64
CA GLU A 7 3.21 3.55 20.72
C GLU A 7 2.83 2.13 20.29
N LEU A 8 2.89 1.19 21.21
CA LEU A 8 2.49 -0.21 20.98
C LEU A 8 1.07 -0.31 20.39
N LYS A 9 0.16 0.56 20.84
CA LYS A 9 -1.21 0.65 20.34
C LYS A 9 -1.26 1.03 18.86
N GLU A 10 -0.45 2.01 18.43
CA GLU A 10 -0.35 2.41 17.01
C GLU A 10 0.13 1.23 16.16
N LEU A 11 1.17 0.52 16.64
CA LEU A 11 1.74 -0.63 15.95
C LEU A 11 0.74 -1.79 15.81
N LEU A 12 -0.05 -2.07 16.85
CA LEU A 12 -1.10 -3.09 16.80
C LEU A 12 -2.19 -2.74 15.78
N ILE A 13 -2.63 -1.47 15.75
CA ILE A 13 -3.62 -1.02 14.77
C ILE A 13 -3.06 -1.17 13.35
N VAL A 14 -1.82 -0.77 13.12
CA VAL A 14 -1.17 -0.89 11.80
C VAL A 14 -1.01 -2.35 11.39
N ALA A 15 -0.64 -3.24 12.32
CA ALA A 15 -0.53 -4.67 12.03
C ALA A 15 -1.89 -5.29 11.66
N LEU A 16 -2.96 -5.00 12.42
CA LEU A 16 -4.31 -5.46 12.10
C LEU A 16 -4.82 -4.90 10.76
N ALA A 17 -4.55 -3.63 10.50
CA ALA A 17 -4.89 -3.02 9.22
C ALA A 17 -4.09 -3.64 8.06
N SER A 18 -2.82 -3.99 8.26
CA SER A 18 -2.00 -4.68 7.25
C SER A 18 -2.52 -6.10 6.97
N ILE A 19 -3.04 -6.79 7.98
CA ILE A 19 -3.73 -8.09 7.81
C ILE A 19 -5.00 -7.90 6.97
N LEU A 20 -5.81 -6.88 7.29
CA LEU A 20 -7.03 -6.57 6.52
C LEU A 20 -6.69 -6.21 5.07
N PHE A 21 -5.63 -5.43 4.85
CA PHE A 21 -5.12 -5.09 3.53
C PHE A 21 -4.75 -6.36 2.74
N ALA A 22 -3.94 -7.25 3.35
CA ALA A 22 -3.48 -8.48 2.75
C ALA A 22 -4.63 -9.44 2.43
N ALA A 23 -5.59 -9.58 3.35
CA ALA A 23 -6.78 -10.40 3.14
C ALA A 23 -7.64 -9.84 1.99
N GLY A 24 -7.94 -8.54 2.00
CA GLY A 24 -8.69 -7.89 0.93
C GLY A 24 -8.05 -8.04 -0.44
N TYR A 25 -6.72 -7.91 -0.50
CA TYR A 25 -5.96 -8.07 -1.74
C TYR A 25 -5.98 -9.52 -2.24
N ASN A 26 -5.52 -10.46 -1.42
CA ASN A 26 -5.33 -11.86 -1.86
C ASN A 26 -6.64 -12.62 -2.06
N MET A 27 -7.71 -12.27 -1.32
CA MET A 27 -9.00 -12.96 -1.42
C MET A 27 -9.89 -12.41 -2.52
N PHE A 28 -9.78 -11.12 -2.86
CA PHE A 28 -10.72 -10.46 -3.78
C PHE A 28 -10.03 -9.82 -4.98
N ILE A 29 -8.98 -9.03 -4.76
CA ILE A 29 -8.39 -8.20 -5.81
C ILE A 29 -7.55 -9.04 -6.77
N GLU A 30 -6.64 -9.83 -6.25
CA GLU A 30 -5.70 -10.64 -7.01
C GLU A 30 -6.39 -11.73 -7.84
N PRO A 31 -7.33 -12.56 -7.28
CA PRO A 31 -8.03 -13.58 -8.06
C PRO A 31 -8.94 -13.01 -9.16
N ALA A 32 -9.51 -11.82 -8.95
CA ALA A 32 -10.32 -11.13 -9.95
C ALA A 32 -9.47 -10.48 -11.07
N GLY A 33 -8.15 -10.53 -10.97
CA GLY A 33 -7.24 -9.89 -11.92
C GLY A 33 -7.28 -8.37 -11.87
N ILE A 34 -7.88 -7.78 -10.82
CA ILE A 34 -7.97 -6.32 -10.64
C ILE A 34 -6.58 -5.79 -10.34
N ILE A 35 -6.16 -4.77 -11.07
CA ILE A 35 -4.90 -4.08 -10.84
C ILE A 35 -5.17 -2.91 -9.90
N LEU A 36 -4.57 -2.94 -8.70
CA LEU A 36 -4.52 -1.76 -7.85
C LEU A 36 -3.61 -0.71 -8.48
N GLY A 37 -3.88 0.56 -8.18
CA GLY A 37 -3.01 1.64 -8.61
C GLY A 37 -1.64 1.64 -7.92
N GLY A 38 -0.79 2.58 -8.31
CA GLY A 38 0.49 2.85 -7.67
C GLY A 38 1.51 1.72 -7.76
N VAL A 39 2.40 1.67 -6.77
CA VAL A 39 3.50 0.68 -6.73
C VAL A 39 2.99 -0.73 -6.51
N THR A 40 1.88 -0.91 -5.80
CA THR A 40 1.25 -2.23 -5.63
C THR A 40 0.79 -2.81 -6.96
N GLY A 41 0.22 -1.98 -7.84
CA GLY A 41 -0.15 -2.41 -9.20
C GLY A 41 1.07 -2.80 -10.04
N ILE A 42 2.14 -2.00 -9.99
CA ILE A 42 3.41 -2.33 -10.67
C ILE A 42 3.99 -3.65 -10.12
N ALA A 43 3.98 -3.84 -8.80
CA ALA A 43 4.44 -5.07 -8.17
C ALA A 43 3.61 -6.29 -8.61
N ALA A 44 2.29 -6.15 -8.72
CA ALA A 44 1.41 -7.21 -9.22
C ALA A 44 1.71 -7.58 -10.69
N VAL A 45 1.94 -6.58 -11.55
CA VAL A 45 2.36 -6.82 -12.95
C VAL A 45 3.71 -7.51 -13.02
N LEU A 46 4.69 -7.09 -12.22
CA LEU A 46 6.00 -7.74 -12.14
C LEU A 46 5.89 -9.19 -11.64
N ASN A 47 5.05 -9.46 -10.66
CA ASN A 47 4.80 -10.81 -10.18
C ASN A 47 4.19 -11.70 -11.28
N ARG A 48 3.27 -11.19 -12.10
CA ARG A 48 2.72 -11.94 -13.25
C ARG A 48 3.78 -12.27 -14.31
N LEU A 49 4.74 -11.37 -14.53
CA LEU A 49 5.85 -11.59 -15.46
C LEU A 49 6.91 -12.52 -14.88
N PHE A 50 7.17 -12.42 -13.59
CA PHE A 50 8.19 -13.16 -12.86
C PHE A 50 7.63 -13.74 -11.57
N PRO A 51 6.86 -14.85 -11.60
CA PRO A 51 6.10 -15.37 -10.47
C PRO A 51 6.94 -15.97 -9.33
N LYS A 52 8.28 -16.01 -9.49
CA LYS A 52 9.20 -16.52 -8.46
C LYS A 52 9.28 -15.64 -7.20
N ILE A 53 8.94 -14.36 -7.32
CA ILE A 53 9.02 -13.39 -6.22
C ILE A 53 7.60 -12.97 -5.86
N PRO A 54 7.16 -13.08 -4.60
CA PRO A 54 5.84 -12.66 -4.16
C PRO A 54 5.62 -11.13 -4.31
N VAL A 55 4.35 -10.71 -4.39
CA VAL A 55 3.98 -9.30 -4.62
C VAL A 55 4.51 -8.37 -3.53
N GLY A 56 4.43 -8.79 -2.27
CA GLY A 56 4.92 -8.01 -1.14
C GLY A 56 6.43 -7.74 -1.21
N SER A 57 7.21 -8.73 -1.65
CA SER A 57 8.66 -8.58 -1.86
C SER A 57 8.96 -7.59 -2.98
N TYR A 58 8.19 -7.57 -4.07
CA TYR A 58 8.30 -6.53 -5.10
C TYR A 58 7.97 -5.14 -4.56
N ILE A 59 6.93 -5.02 -3.72
CA ILE A 59 6.58 -3.76 -3.06
C ILE A 59 7.77 -3.26 -2.23
N LEU A 60 8.40 -4.11 -1.43
CA LEU A 60 9.58 -3.74 -0.62
C LEU A 60 10.73 -3.25 -1.51
N LEU A 61 11.03 -3.97 -2.58
CA LEU A 61 12.12 -3.64 -3.50
C LEU A 61 11.89 -2.30 -4.20
N LEU A 62 10.68 -2.08 -4.74
CA LEU A 62 10.30 -0.84 -5.43
C LEU A 62 10.24 0.36 -4.48
N ASN A 63 9.89 0.14 -3.22
CA ASN A 63 9.82 1.20 -2.22
C ASN A 63 11.18 1.64 -1.69
N PHE A 64 12.20 0.80 -1.80
CA PHE A 64 13.53 1.11 -1.28
C PHE A 64 14.10 2.45 -1.80
N PRO A 65 14.15 2.71 -3.14
CA PRO A 65 14.63 3.99 -3.65
C PRO A 65 13.73 5.17 -3.26
N LEU A 66 12.41 4.97 -3.16
CA LEU A 66 11.48 6.01 -2.73
C LEU A 66 11.68 6.38 -1.26
N LEU A 67 11.93 5.39 -0.39
CA LEU A 67 12.26 5.62 1.01
C LEU A 67 13.55 6.42 1.17
N LEU A 68 14.59 6.11 0.38
CA LEU A 68 15.85 6.87 0.38
C LEU A 68 15.63 8.33 -0.03
N LEU A 69 14.80 8.58 -1.03
CA LEU A 69 14.45 9.93 -1.47
C LEU A 69 13.68 10.69 -0.38
N CYS A 70 12.73 10.03 0.29
CA CYS A 70 11.96 10.59 1.38
C CYS A 70 12.81 10.89 2.62
N LEU A 71 13.90 10.14 2.86
CA LEU A 71 14.79 10.35 4.00
C LEU A 71 15.35 11.78 4.03
N ARG A 72 15.78 12.27 2.88
CA ARG A 72 16.33 13.63 2.74
C ARG A 72 15.25 14.72 2.95
N THR A 73 13.98 14.37 2.77
CA THR A 73 12.89 15.36 2.73
C THR A 73 12.10 15.44 4.04
N PHE A 74 11.82 14.31 4.68
CA PHE A 74 10.92 14.19 5.83
C PHE A 74 11.61 13.76 7.13
N GLY A 75 12.88 13.36 7.04
CA GLY A 75 13.68 12.96 8.19
C GLY A 75 13.46 11.52 8.65
N PHE A 76 14.34 11.04 9.54
CA PHE A 76 14.48 9.65 9.94
C PHE A 76 13.22 9.03 10.56
N ARG A 77 12.46 9.78 11.36
CA ARG A 77 11.24 9.25 12.02
C ARG A 77 10.11 8.92 11.05
N PHE A 78 9.96 9.74 10.00
CA PHE A 78 8.98 9.48 8.95
C PHE A 78 9.35 8.17 8.23
N ILE A 79 10.64 8.03 7.91
CA ILE A 79 11.14 6.82 7.24
C ILE A 79 10.95 5.57 8.11
N LEU A 80 11.19 5.66 9.41
CA LEU A 80 11.01 4.53 10.30
C LEU A 80 9.53 4.06 10.31
N ARG A 81 8.57 4.99 10.39
CA ARG A 81 7.13 4.66 10.31
C ARG A 81 6.76 4.11 8.94
N SER A 82 7.26 4.71 7.87
CA SER A 82 7.07 4.22 6.51
C SER A 82 7.61 2.81 6.33
N LEU A 83 8.82 2.56 6.80
CA LEU A 83 9.46 1.26 6.71
C LEU A 83 8.67 0.19 7.48
N VAL A 84 8.23 0.49 8.71
CA VAL A 84 7.41 -0.43 9.50
C VAL A 84 6.09 -0.73 8.80
N GLY A 85 5.38 0.27 8.30
CA GLY A 85 4.12 0.06 7.60
C GLY A 85 4.29 -0.75 6.31
N THR A 86 5.32 -0.42 5.51
CA THR A 86 5.65 -1.14 4.27
C THR A 86 6.04 -2.59 4.56
N LEU A 87 6.87 -2.84 5.59
CA LEU A 87 7.28 -4.19 5.99
C LEU A 87 6.08 -5.03 6.44
N LEU A 88 5.24 -4.48 7.33
CA LEU A 88 4.06 -5.20 7.81
C LEU A 88 3.10 -5.52 6.66
N SER A 89 2.80 -4.54 5.81
CA SER A 89 1.91 -4.75 4.68
C SER A 89 2.49 -5.77 3.67
N GLY A 90 3.77 -5.67 3.34
CA GLY A 90 4.44 -6.59 2.43
C GLY A 90 4.52 -8.02 2.97
N VAL A 91 4.92 -8.20 4.24
CA VAL A 91 5.02 -9.52 4.86
C VAL A 91 3.65 -10.20 4.96
N PHE A 92 2.62 -9.48 5.42
CA PHE A 92 1.28 -10.07 5.48
C PHE A 92 0.72 -10.38 4.09
N LEU A 93 1.00 -9.53 3.10
CA LEU A 93 0.57 -9.76 1.73
C LEU A 93 1.17 -11.05 1.15
N ASP A 94 2.47 -11.28 1.38
CA ASP A 94 3.14 -12.51 0.96
C ASP A 94 2.65 -13.73 1.77
N LEU A 95 2.43 -13.57 3.09
CA LEU A 95 1.92 -14.63 3.94
C LEU A 95 0.52 -15.09 3.52
N PHE A 96 -0.37 -14.16 3.18
CA PHE A 96 -1.73 -14.48 2.76
C PHE A 96 -1.81 -15.01 1.32
N SER A 97 -0.78 -14.87 0.50
CA SER A 97 -0.73 -15.45 -0.85
C SER A 97 -0.76 -16.99 -0.85
N PHE A 98 -0.42 -17.61 0.28
CA PHE A 98 -0.50 -19.09 0.46
C PHE A 98 -1.92 -19.60 0.74
N PHE A 99 -2.89 -18.70 0.96
CA PHE A 99 -4.29 -19.06 1.27
C PHE A 99 -5.21 -18.60 0.14
N PRO A 100 -5.25 -19.28 -1.01
CA PRO A 100 -6.08 -18.87 -2.12
C PRO A 100 -7.55 -19.05 -1.76
N VAL A 101 -8.31 -17.96 -1.76
CA VAL A 101 -9.77 -17.96 -1.69
C VAL A 101 -10.26 -17.37 -3.00
N THR A 102 -11.06 -18.14 -3.74
CA THR A 102 -11.57 -17.73 -5.04
C THR A 102 -12.99 -17.20 -4.90
N VAL A 103 -13.15 -15.90 -4.95
CA VAL A 103 -14.44 -15.27 -5.25
C VAL A 103 -14.44 -14.96 -6.75
N THR A 104 -15.44 -15.44 -7.47
CA THR A 104 -15.49 -15.40 -8.94
C THR A 104 -16.25 -14.22 -9.51
N ASP A 105 -17.07 -13.53 -8.71
CA ASP A 105 -17.84 -12.38 -9.17
C ASP A 105 -16.99 -11.11 -9.15
N PRO A 106 -16.65 -10.50 -10.32
CA PRO A 106 -15.78 -9.32 -10.39
C PRO A 106 -16.36 -8.11 -9.65
N PHE A 107 -17.67 -7.93 -9.61
CA PHE A 107 -18.30 -6.81 -8.92
C PHE A 107 -18.18 -6.96 -7.40
N LEU A 108 -18.45 -8.16 -6.87
CA LEU A 108 -18.26 -8.44 -5.45
C LEU A 108 -16.79 -8.30 -5.05
N CYS A 109 -15.87 -8.78 -5.89
CA CYS A 109 -14.42 -8.62 -5.69
C CYS A 109 -14.02 -7.16 -5.63
N ALA A 110 -14.50 -6.32 -6.53
CA ALA A 110 -14.20 -4.90 -6.52
C ALA A 110 -14.79 -4.20 -5.29
N LEU A 111 -16.04 -4.53 -4.92
CA LEU A 111 -16.73 -3.91 -3.79
C LEU A 111 -16.10 -4.30 -2.44
N PHE A 112 -15.98 -5.59 -2.16
CA PHE A 112 -15.43 -6.07 -0.89
C PHE A 112 -13.92 -5.92 -0.80
N GLY A 113 -13.20 -6.21 -1.89
CA GLY A 113 -11.76 -6.02 -1.97
C GLY A 113 -11.37 -4.54 -1.86
N GLY A 114 -12.01 -3.68 -2.66
CA GLY A 114 -11.80 -2.24 -2.61
C GLY A 114 -12.19 -1.64 -1.25
N GLY A 115 -13.30 -2.08 -0.66
CA GLY A 115 -13.72 -1.66 0.68
C GLY A 115 -12.74 -2.07 1.77
N ALA A 116 -12.29 -3.33 1.77
CA ALA A 116 -11.33 -3.84 2.75
C ALA A 116 -9.96 -3.15 2.61
N VAL A 117 -9.44 -3.04 1.39
CA VAL A 117 -8.18 -2.36 1.10
C VAL A 117 -8.26 -0.87 1.47
N GLY A 118 -9.34 -0.19 1.08
CA GLY A 118 -9.55 1.22 1.40
C GLY A 118 -9.65 1.49 2.90
N ALA A 119 -10.41 0.66 3.64
CA ALA A 119 -10.50 0.76 5.09
C ALA A 119 -9.13 0.52 5.76
N ALA A 120 -8.39 -0.49 5.31
CA ALA A 120 -7.06 -0.80 5.81
C ALA A 120 -6.08 0.37 5.61
N LEU A 121 -6.02 0.92 4.40
CA LEU A 121 -5.18 2.09 4.09
C LEU A 121 -5.58 3.30 4.93
N GLY A 122 -6.88 3.55 5.09
CA GLY A 122 -7.39 4.62 5.94
C GLY A 122 -6.93 4.50 7.39
N LEU A 123 -6.97 3.29 7.96
CA LEU A 123 -6.48 3.02 9.32
C LEU A 123 -4.95 3.23 9.44
N ILE A 124 -4.17 2.74 8.47
CA ILE A 124 -2.71 2.90 8.43
C ILE A 124 -2.34 4.40 8.38
N TYR A 125 -3.00 5.16 7.50
CA TYR A 125 -2.74 6.60 7.35
C TYR A 125 -3.17 7.41 8.58
N ALA A 126 -4.27 7.02 9.25
CA ALA A 126 -4.73 7.66 10.47
C ALA A 126 -3.69 7.55 11.62
N GLN A 127 -2.89 6.49 11.64
CA GLN A 127 -1.78 6.33 12.59
C GLN A 127 -0.49 7.04 12.13
N GLY A 128 -0.48 7.69 10.95
CA GLY A 128 0.70 8.35 10.39
C GLY A 128 1.75 7.39 9.84
N TYR A 129 1.33 6.19 9.50
CA TYR A 129 2.11 5.20 8.75
C TYR A 129 1.70 5.23 7.27
N ASN A 130 2.38 4.50 6.44
CA ASN A 130 2.02 4.28 5.04
C ASN A 130 2.50 2.88 4.60
N THR A 131 1.96 2.41 3.50
CA THR A 131 2.31 1.11 2.92
C THR A 131 3.50 1.19 1.96
N GLY A 132 4.12 2.35 1.88
CA GLY A 132 5.10 2.64 0.83
C GLY A 132 4.41 2.96 -0.50
N GLY A 133 5.16 2.86 -1.58
CA GLY A 133 4.59 2.99 -2.91
C GLY A 133 4.18 4.41 -3.29
N ALA A 134 3.03 4.50 -3.95
CA ALA A 134 2.45 5.76 -4.39
C ALA A 134 2.25 6.75 -3.24
N ASP A 135 2.03 6.25 -2.02
CA ASP A 135 1.89 7.07 -0.83
C ASP A 135 3.11 7.96 -0.58
N LEU A 136 4.31 7.42 -0.76
CA LEU A 136 5.55 8.20 -0.62
C LEU A 136 5.65 9.30 -1.67
N LEU A 137 5.21 9.01 -2.90
CA LEU A 137 5.11 10.01 -3.97
C LEU A 137 4.07 11.08 -3.62
N VAL A 138 2.92 10.69 -3.07
CA VAL A 138 1.89 11.62 -2.61
C VAL A 138 2.42 12.54 -1.52
N PHE A 139 3.17 12.03 -0.55
CA PHE A 139 3.81 12.86 0.48
C PHE A 139 4.80 13.86 -0.12
N LEU A 140 5.61 13.44 -1.10
CA LEU A 140 6.53 14.32 -1.82
C LEU A 140 5.79 15.39 -2.61
N LEU A 141 4.73 15.01 -3.36
CA LEU A 141 3.90 15.94 -4.12
C LEU A 141 3.16 16.92 -3.22
N ARG A 142 2.63 16.47 -2.08
CA ARG A 142 1.94 17.34 -1.12
C ARG A 142 2.84 18.40 -0.53
N LYS A 143 4.14 18.14 -0.38
CA LYS A 143 5.10 19.16 0.02
C LYS A 143 5.22 20.28 -1.02
N LYS A 144 5.08 19.93 -2.31
CA LYS A 144 5.12 20.91 -3.43
C LYS A 144 3.75 21.56 -3.67
N PHE A 145 2.66 20.83 -3.42
CA PHE A 145 1.27 21.27 -3.65
C PHE A 145 0.41 21.10 -2.37
N PRO A 146 0.61 21.93 -1.34
CA PRO A 146 -0.06 21.75 -0.05
C PRO A 146 -1.57 21.95 -0.09
N ALA A 147 -2.10 22.59 -1.14
CA ALA A 147 -3.54 22.84 -1.32
C ALA A 147 -4.33 21.57 -1.72
N LEU A 148 -3.66 20.51 -2.21
CA LEU A 148 -4.32 19.29 -2.62
C LEU A 148 -4.46 18.31 -1.45
N SER A 149 -5.66 17.72 -1.31
CA SER A 149 -5.86 16.69 -0.29
C SER A 149 -5.08 15.41 -0.62
N GLN A 150 -4.66 14.69 0.41
CA GLN A 150 -3.92 13.42 0.24
C GLN A 150 -4.74 12.42 -0.58
N GLY A 151 -6.04 12.28 -0.30
CA GLY A 151 -6.92 11.38 -1.01
C GLY A 151 -7.05 11.70 -2.50
N LEU A 152 -7.13 13.00 -2.86
CA LEU A 152 -7.18 13.41 -4.27
C LEU A 152 -5.89 13.05 -5.01
N LEU A 153 -4.74 13.25 -4.38
CA LEU A 153 -3.44 12.90 -4.98
C LEU A 153 -3.28 11.38 -5.17
N VAL A 154 -3.71 10.58 -4.18
CA VAL A 154 -3.74 9.11 -4.32
C VAL A 154 -4.64 8.72 -5.48
N PHE A 155 -5.88 9.24 -5.51
CA PHE A 155 -6.84 8.94 -6.58
C PHE A 155 -6.29 9.29 -7.98
N LEU A 156 -5.68 10.45 -8.14
CA LEU A 156 -5.12 10.88 -9.43
C LEU A 156 -3.94 9.99 -9.87
N LEU A 157 -3.06 9.59 -8.94
CA LEU A 157 -1.97 8.69 -9.24
C LEU A 157 -2.48 7.30 -9.61
N ASP A 158 -3.41 6.75 -8.84
CA ASP A 158 -3.98 5.43 -9.10
C ASP A 158 -4.76 5.41 -10.42
N ALA A 159 -5.58 6.43 -10.69
CA ALA A 159 -6.27 6.57 -11.96
C ALA A 159 -5.29 6.67 -13.15
N SER A 160 -4.18 7.38 -12.99
CA SER A 160 -3.17 7.47 -14.05
C SER A 160 -2.51 6.13 -14.36
N VAL A 161 -2.21 5.31 -13.34
CA VAL A 161 -1.64 3.97 -13.52
C VAL A 161 -2.65 3.04 -14.20
N VAL A 162 -3.92 3.06 -13.78
CA VAL A 162 -4.97 2.25 -14.39
C VAL A 162 -5.18 2.61 -15.86
N LEU A 163 -5.23 3.92 -16.19
CA LEU A 163 -5.37 4.38 -17.58
C LEU A 163 -4.17 4.02 -18.47
N LEU A 164 -2.97 3.95 -17.92
CA LEU A 164 -1.77 3.55 -18.66
C LEU A 164 -1.64 2.02 -18.80
N SER A 165 -2.36 1.24 -17.98
CA SER A 165 -2.32 -0.22 -17.97
C SER A 165 -3.44 -0.88 -18.78
N SER A 166 -4.42 -0.11 -19.26
CA SER A 166 -5.53 -0.56 -20.11
C SER A 166 -5.19 -0.44 -21.57
#